data_e8657a996d03636a8c1aec9740bef273
#
_entry.id   e8657a996d03636a8c1aec9740bef273
#
_cell.length_a   1.000
_cell.length_b   1.000
_cell.length_c   1.000
_cell.angle_alpha   90.00
_cell.angle_beta   90.00
_cell.angle_gamma   90.00
#
_symmetry.space_group_name_H-M   'P 1'
#
loop_
_entity.id
_entity.type
_entity.pdbx_description
1 polymer ?
#
loop_
_entity_poly.entity_id
_entity_poly.type
_entity_poly.pdbx_seq_one_letter_code
_entity_poly.pdbx_strand_id
1 'polypeptide(L)'
;MGRTLATGNNVAGHTLALAGEANRNARGCCAGAYPITPQTEIIEFLSGFKFDKGRIVLVESEHSAMGVCIGAALAGARTFTASSSNGLAYMTENIFAAGYYRLPTVMIAVNRTLGPPWNIWVDQGDSLMMRDAAWLQFYCDSHQDLADTILLAFRVAEDHRVMLPVIVAMDGFVTSHTQMVVDMFNQEQVDAFLPPCEIPHRLKHDHPATFGGMTFSNETEHHRYSIQHSMEQALPVLEEARNEFEEVFGRRPAGALESFETEDADTILIACNTMARTLHNVVIERRAKGEKIGMIRTKLFRPFPRKELLAAIGNASRVAVLDRNHSPGSGGIFWLEIAASLKDRTDVLLQDYLVGLGGGDVTPENIHAIVDDLRQRESASEPEWKD
;
A
#
# COMPACT_ATOMS: atom_id res chain seq x y z
N MET A 1 -4.00 11.58 -22.31
CA MET A 1 -4.50 10.36 -21.64
C MET A 1 -5.02 9.41 -22.68
N GLY A 2 -4.55 8.18 -22.70
CA GLY A 2 -5.06 7.14 -23.57
C GLY A 2 -5.64 6.00 -22.76
N ARG A 3 -6.90 5.63 -23.02
CA ARG A 3 -7.47 4.39 -22.50
C ARG A 3 -6.73 3.22 -23.10
N THR A 4 -6.16 2.37 -22.26
CA THR A 4 -5.45 1.17 -22.70
C THR A 4 -5.89 -0.02 -21.89
N LEU A 5 -5.85 -1.18 -22.49
CA LEU A 5 -6.05 -2.47 -21.80
C LEU A 5 -4.68 -2.94 -21.33
N ALA A 6 -4.48 -3.07 -20.01
CA ALA A 6 -3.19 -3.40 -19.43
C ALA A 6 -3.34 -4.28 -18.19
N THR A 7 -2.33 -5.10 -17.92
CA THR A 7 -2.19 -5.82 -16.65
C THR A 7 -1.71 -4.89 -15.54
N GLY A 8 -1.96 -5.24 -14.28
CA GLY A 8 -1.46 -4.47 -13.14
C GLY A 8 0.07 -4.32 -13.16
N ASN A 9 0.81 -5.36 -13.54
CA ASN A 9 2.26 -5.29 -13.69
C ASN A 9 2.69 -4.27 -14.76
N ASN A 10 2.04 -4.25 -15.92
CA ASN A 10 2.34 -3.26 -16.97
C ASN A 10 1.98 -1.83 -16.53
N VAL A 11 0.86 -1.67 -15.82
CA VAL A 11 0.46 -0.38 -15.23
C VAL A 11 1.51 0.11 -14.26
N ALA A 12 1.96 -0.76 -13.34
CA ALA A 12 2.99 -0.41 -12.37
C ALA A 12 4.32 -0.05 -13.04
N GLY A 13 4.81 -0.90 -13.95
CA GLY A 13 6.05 -0.67 -14.68
C GLY A 13 6.05 0.65 -15.46
N HIS A 14 4.96 0.91 -16.19
CA HIS A 14 4.81 2.15 -16.95
C HIS A 14 4.77 3.39 -16.05
N THR A 15 3.99 3.35 -14.96
CA THR A 15 3.85 4.50 -14.05
C THR A 15 5.15 4.79 -13.31
N LEU A 16 5.88 3.74 -12.86
CA LEU A 16 7.21 3.87 -12.26
C LEU A 16 8.21 4.48 -13.24
N ALA A 17 8.17 4.06 -14.51
CA ALA A 17 9.05 4.61 -15.55
C ALA A 17 8.82 6.10 -15.76
N LEU A 18 7.56 6.55 -15.90
CA LEU A 18 7.22 7.96 -16.04
C LEU A 18 7.61 8.78 -14.80
N ALA A 19 7.36 8.25 -13.59
CA ALA A 19 7.76 8.89 -12.34
C ALA A 19 9.29 9.02 -12.23
N GLY A 20 10.04 7.99 -12.63
CA GLY A 20 11.50 8.03 -12.70
C GLY A 20 12.00 9.08 -13.67
N GLU A 21 11.42 9.11 -14.88
CA GLU A 21 11.78 10.05 -15.94
C GLU A 21 11.47 11.51 -15.56
N ALA A 22 10.42 11.77 -14.76
CA ALA A 22 10.12 13.10 -14.24
C ALA A 22 11.29 13.71 -13.42
N ASN A 23 12.22 12.90 -12.96
CA ASN A 23 13.42 13.37 -12.22
C ASN A 23 14.67 13.57 -13.11
N ARG A 24 14.56 13.43 -14.46
CA ARG A 24 15.68 13.50 -15.40
C ARG A 24 16.48 14.83 -15.34
N ASN A 25 15.80 15.93 -15.08
CA ASN A 25 16.41 17.27 -14.99
C ASN A 25 17.09 17.53 -13.62
N ALA A 26 16.93 16.63 -12.64
CA ALA A 26 17.58 16.69 -11.33
C ALA A 26 18.68 15.63 -11.20
N ARG A 27 18.55 14.69 -10.27
CA ARG A 27 19.49 13.60 -10.01
C ARG A 27 19.17 12.31 -10.77
N GLY A 28 18.13 12.32 -11.58
CA GLY A 28 17.66 11.14 -12.31
C GLY A 28 17.01 10.10 -11.40
N CYS A 29 16.91 8.87 -11.89
CA CYS A 29 16.31 7.78 -11.12
C CYS A 29 17.17 6.53 -11.11
N CYS A 30 16.90 5.65 -10.14
CA CYS A 30 17.54 4.35 -10.07
C CYS A 30 16.58 3.30 -9.48
N ALA A 31 16.58 2.11 -10.06
CA ALA A 31 15.92 0.95 -9.46
C ALA A 31 16.90 -0.20 -9.29
N GLY A 32 16.92 -0.81 -8.12
CA GLY A 32 17.47 -2.14 -7.93
C GLY A 32 16.43 -3.17 -8.30
N ALA A 33 16.80 -4.23 -9.00
CA ALA A 33 15.87 -5.16 -9.56
C ALA A 33 16.33 -6.62 -9.48
N TYR A 34 15.46 -7.49 -8.96
CA TYR A 34 15.60 -8.93 -8.99
C TYR A 34 14.22 -9.55 -9.29
N PRO A 35 14.11 -10.44 -10.29
CA PRO A 35 12.81 -10.98 -10.70
C PRO A 35 12.29 -12.02 -9.71
N ILE A 36 11.03 -11.89 -9.31
CA ILE A 36 10.28 -12.87 -8.52
C ILE A 36 8.81 -12.87 -8.95
N THR A 37 8.22 -14.06 -9.17
CA THR A 37 6.78 -14.20 -9.47
C THR A 37 5.94 -13.72 -8.28
N PRO A 38 4.86 -12.90 -8.49
CA PRO A 38 4.26 -12.48 -9.75
C PRO A 38 4.60 -11.03 -10.17
N GLN A 39 5.76 -10.47 -9.82
CA GLN A 39 6.14 -9.09 -10.15
C GLN A 39 7.07 -8.97 -11.38
N THR A 40 7.53 -10.07 -11.95
CA THR A 40 8.62 -10.12 -12.94
C THR A 40 8.41 -9.15 -14.11
N GLU A 41 7.19 -9.02 -14.64
CA GLU A 41 6.86 -8.18 -15.78
C GLU A 41 7.03 -6.67 -15.47
N ILE A 42 6.99 -6.27 -14.21
CA ILE A 42 7.33 -4.89 -13.80
C ILE A 42 8.81 -4.61 -14.14
N ILE A 43 9.68 -5.54 -13.74
CA ILE A 43 11.13 -5.42 -13.96
C ILE A 43 11.48 -5.54 -15.45
N GLU A 44 10.81 -6.43 -16.18
CA GLU A 44 10.97 -6.58 -17.63
C GLU A 44 10.62 -5.26 -18.35
N PHE A 45 9.48 -4.66 -18.00
CA PHE A 45 9.09 -3.37 -18.57
C PHE A 45 10.13 -2.29 -18.29
N LEU A 46 10.54 -2.13 -17.02
CA LEU A 46 11.52 -1.14 -16.60
C LEU A 46 12.89 -1.34 -17.26
N SER A 47 13.32 -2.58 -17.43
CA SER A 47 14.60 -2.91 -18.08
C SER A 47 14.60 -2.58 -19.59
N GLY A 48 13.44 -2.58 -20.22
CA GLY A 48 13.26 -2.18 -21.62
C GLY A 48 13.06 -0.68 -21.83
N PHE A 49 12.76 0.08 -20.78
CA PHE A 49 12.52 1.51 -20.86
C PHE A 49 13.84 2.31 -20.94
N LYS A 50 13.89 3.28 -21.83
CA LYS A 50 15.07 4.15 -22.00
C LYS A 50 14.88 5.42 -21.20
N PHE A 51 15.57 5.52 -20.07
CA PHE A 51 15.62 6.74 -19.28
C PHE A 51 16.65 7.71 -19.86
N ASP A 52 16.32 8.99 -19.90
CA ASP A 52 17.28 10.04 -20.24
C ASP A 52 18.38 10.16 -19.18
N LYS A 53 17.96 10.05 -17.91
CA LYS A 53 18.88 10.05 -16.75
C LYS A 53 18.40 9.07 -15.70
N GLY A 54 18.67 7.81 -15.90
CA GLY A 54 18.25 6.77 -14.97
C GLY A 54 18.86 5.43 -15.29
N ARG A 55 18.77 4.52 -14.34
CA ARG A 55 19.32 3.17 -14.50
C ARG A 55 18.52 2.14 -13.73
N ILE A 56 18.27 1.02 -14.38
CA ILE A 56 17.79 -0.21 -13.74
C ILE A 56 19.01 -1.10 -13.53
N VAL A 57 19.26 -1.49 -12.30
CA VAL A 57 20.42 -2.30 -11.89
C VAL A 57 19.92 -3.71 -11.54
N LEU A 58 20.15 -4.66 -12.43
CA LEU A 58 19.87 -6.07 -12.17
C LEU A 58 20.96 -6.60 -11.22
N VAL A 59 20.51 -7.27 -10.17
CA VAL A 59 21.36 -7.81 -9.10
C VAL A 59 21.05 -9.28 -8.85
N GLU A 60 21.81 -9.92 -7.97
CA GLU A 60 21.71 -11.35 -7.68
C GLU A 60 20.67 -11.70 -6.61
N SER A 61 20.07 -10.70 -5.95
CA SER A 61 19.07 -10.92 -4.89
C SER A 61 18.22 -9.70 -4.60
N GLU A 62 17.08 -9.91 -3.95
CA GLU A 62 16.21 -8.84 -3.49
C GLU A 62 16.88 -7.96 -2.43
N HIS A 63 17.70 -8.55 -1.55
CA HIS A 63 18.48 -7.82 -0.56
C HIS A 63 19.40 -6.79 -1.24
N SER A 64 20.15 -7.20 -2.27
CA SER A 64 20.99 -6.31 -3.06
C SER A 64 20.18 -5.28 -3.85
N ALA A 65 18.99 -5.63 -4.33
CA ALA A 65 18.10 -4.68 -5.03
C ALA A 65 17.72 -3.49 -4.14
N MET A 66 17.34 -3.74 -2.89
CA MET A 66 17.06 -2.66 -1.93
C MET A 66 18.33 -1.91 -1.55
N GLY A 67 19.47 -2.59 -1.45
CA GLY A 67 20.79 -1.95 -1.23
C GLY A 67 21.15 -0.94 -2.33
N VAL A 68 20.87 -1.27 -3.60
CA VAL A 68 21.01 -0.33 -4.74
C VAL A 68 20.10 0.89 -4.56
N CYS A 69 18.84 0.70 -4.19
CA CYS A 69 17.89 1.80 -3.95
C CYS A 69 18.39 2.71 -2.82
N ILE A 70 18.85 2.15 -1.70
CA ILE A 70 19.41 2.91 -0.58
C ILE A 70 20.60 3.77 -1.04
N GLY A 71 21.59 3.15 -1.71
CA GLY A 71 22.78 3.87 -2.18
C GLY A 71 22.44 4.99 -3.18
N ALA A 72 21.52 4.74 -4.11
CA ALA A 72 21.07 5.72 -5.08
C ALA A 72 20.28 6.87 -4.44
N ALA A 73 19.39 6.57 -3.50
CA ALA A 73 18.63 7.59 -2.74
C ALA A 73 19.58 8.46 -1.90
N LEU A 74 20.57 7.87 -1.24
CA LEU A 74 21.62 8.61 -0.53
C LEU A 74 22.44 9.52 -1.47
N ALA A 75 22.56 9.18 -2.75
CA ALA A 75 23.14 10.06 -3.77
C ALA A 75 22.14 11.11 -4.30
N GLY A 76 20.87 11.05 -3.92
CA GLY A 76 19.82 12.01 -4.26
C GLY A 76 18.98 11.63 -5.48
N ALA A 77 19.05 10.40 -5.99
CA ALA A 77 18.21 9.92 -7.07
C ALA A 77 16.79 9.59 -6.56
N ARG A 78 15.78 9.70 -7.42
CA ARG A 78 14.46 9.11 -7.19
C ARG A 78 14.58 7.60 -7.33
N THR A 79 14.15 6.84 -6.32
CA THR A 79 14.36 5.39 -6.30
C THR A 79 13.08 4.60 -6.18
N PHE A 80 13.07 3.43 -6.81
CA PHE A 80 11.94 2.50 -6.77
C PHE A 80 12.40 1.06 -7.01
N THR A 81 11.57 0.12 -6.59
CA THR A 81 11.78 -1.32 -6.82
C THR A 81 10.43 -2.05 -6.77
N ALA A 82 10.45 -3.34 -7.07
CA ALA A 82 9.30 -4.22 -6.89
C ALA A 82 9.73 -5.57 -6.35
N SER A 83 8.91 -6.17 -5.49
CA SER A 83 9.17 -7.51 -4.95
C SER A 83 7.87 -8.20 -4.51
N SER A 84 7.98 -9.40 -3.98
CA SER A 84 6.88 -10.25 -3.57
C SER A 84 7.34 -11.28 -2.53
N SER A 85 6.46 -11.70 -1.61
CA SER A 85 6.63 -12.89 -0.78
C SER A 85 8.02 -13.00 -0.11
N ASN A 86 8.70 -14.13 -0.34
CA ASN A 86 10.04 -14.41 0.23
C ASN A 86 11.08 -13.37 -0.20
N GLY A 87 10.89 -12.69 -1.33
CA GLY A 87 11.76 -11.58 -1.72
C GLY A 87 11.65 -10.38 -0.76
N LEU A 88 10.43 -10.05 -0.30
CA LEU A 88 10.22 -9.07 0.76
C LEU A 88 10.87 -9.51 2.07
N ALA A 89 10.69 -10.79 2.44
CA ALA A 89 11.34 -11.35 3.63
C ALA A 89 12.87 -11.28 3.54
N TYR A 90 13.44 -11.59 2.37
CA TYR A 90 14.89 -11.57 2.18
C TYR A 90 15.48 -10.15 2.21
N MET A 91 14.74 -9.14 1.76
CA MET A 91 15.23 -7.74 1.82
C MET A 91 14.88 -7.01 3.13
N THR A 92 14.32 -7.69 4.13
CA THR A 92 13.79 -7.07 5.37
C THR A 92 14.78 -6.14 6.05
N GLU A 93 16.05 -6.55 6.22
CA GLU A 93 17.08 -5.71 6.85
C GLU A 93 17.21 -4.36 6.13
N ASN A 94 17.30 -4.39 4.81
CA ASN A 94 17.42 -3.18 3.99
C ASN A 94 16.12 -2.37 3.93
N ILE A 95 14.94 -3.01 4.05
CA ILE A 95 13.66 -2.31 4.19
C ILE A 95 13.67 -1.47 5.48
N PHE A 96 14.07 -2.06 6.62
CA PHE A 96 14.22 -1.32 7.87
C PHE A 96 15.25 -0.20 7.74
N ALA A 97 16.41 -0.48 7.12
CA ALA A 97 17.43 0.54 6.89
C ALA A 97 16.90 1.73 6.08
N ALA A 98 16.20 1.49 4.97
CA ALA A 98 15.63 2.55 4.13
C ALA A 98 14.62 3.40 4.92
N GLY A 99 13.76 2.77 5.73
CA GLY A 99 12.79 3.47 6.60
C GLY A 99 13.48 4.35 7.64
N TYR A 100 14.46 3.80 8.35
CA TYR A 100 15.16 4.53 9.40
C TYR A 100 16.18 5.54 8.88
N TYR A 101 16.69 5.39 7.67
CA TYR A 101 17.45 6.44 6.98
C TYR A 101 16.54 7.50 6.36
N ARG A 102 15.23 7.30 6.41
CA ARG A 102 14.23 8.23 5.87
C ARG A 102 14.47 8.54 4.40
N LEU A 103 14.60 7.47 3.60
CA LEU A 103 14.83 7.57 2.16
C LEU A 103 13.50 7.36 1.40
N PRO A 104 13.08 8.32 0.57
CA PRO A 104 11.76 8.30 -0.08
C PRO A 104 11.73 7.34 -1.29
N THR A 105 11.94 6.06 -1.01
CA THR A 105 11.90 4.98 -2.02
C THR A 105 10.47 4.47 -2.16
N VAL A 106 9.99 4.26 -3.39
CA VAL A 106 8.70 3.62 -3.66
C VAL A 106 8.90 2.16 -4.06
N MET A 107 8.23 1.24 -3.36
CA MET A 107 8.29 -0.19 -3.63
C MET A 107 6.90 -0.72 -3.99
N ILE A 108 6.80 -1.45 -5.10
CA ILE A 108 5.60 -2.21 -5.43
C ILE A 108 5.70 -3.58 -4.76
N ALA A 109 4.73 -3.91 -3.90
CA ALA A 109 4.56 -5.23 -3.32
C ALA A 109 3.44 -5.97 -4.07
N VAL A 110 3.80 -6.97 -4.85
CA VAL A 110 2.82 -7.83 -5.49
C VAL A 110 2.54 -9.00 -4.56
N ASN A 111 1.47 -8.88 -3.77
CA ASN A 111 1.19 -9.77 -2.63
C ASN A 111 1.08 -11.23 -3.04
N ARG A 112 1.80 -12.09 -2.35
CA ARG A 112 1.85 -13.54 -2.53
C ARG A 112 2.12 -14.23 -1.20
N THR A 113 1.63 -15.47 -1.03
CA THR A 113 1.91 -16.28 0.18
C THR A 113 3.39 -16.31 0.55
N LEU A 114 3.66 -16.37 1.85
CA LEU A 114 5.00 -16.35 2.43
C LEU A 114 5.33 -17.69 3.09
N GLY A 115 6.61 -18.09 3.05
CA GLY A 115 7.14 -19.27 3.74
C GLY A 115 6.93 -20.58 2.97
N PRO A 116 7.43 -21.72 3.50
CA PRO A 116 6.99 -23.07 3.10
C PRO A 116 5.93 -23.61 4.09
N PRO A 117 4.84 -24.27 3.63
CA PRO A 117 4.48 -24.39 2.22
C PRO A 117 4.00 -23.06 1.67
N TRP A 118 4.27 -22.81 0.41
CA TRP A 118 3.83 -21.59 -0.26
C TRP A 118 3.20 -21.92 -1.62
N ASN A 119 2.40 -20.99 -2.11
CA ASN A 119 1.93 -20.97 -3.47
C ASN A 119 2.19 -19.60 -4.11
N ILE A 120 1.78 -19.41 -5.36
CA ILE A 120 2.03 -18.15 -6.08
C ILE A 120 0.88 -17.14 -5.94
N TRP A 121 -0.21 -17.53 -5.26
CA TRP A 121 -1.43 -16.74 -5.17
C TRP A 121 -1.39 -15.73 -4.03
N VAL A 122 -2.38 -14.83 -4.06
CA VAL A 122 -2.45 -13.68 -3.18
C VAL A 122 -2.59 -14.05 -1.69
N ASP A 123 -1.79 -13.37 -0.89
CA ASP A 123 -1.85 -13.28 0.55
C ASP A 123 -1.13 -11.98 0.95
N GLN A 124 -1.73 -11.17 1.80
CA GLN A 124 -1.18 -9.85 2.14
C GLN A 124 -0.16 -9.87 3.27
N GLY A 125 0.06 -11.04 3.89
CA GLY A 125 0.98 -11.22 5.01
C GLY A 125 2.42 -10.84 4.67
N ASP A 126 2.83 -10.98 3.41
CA ASP A 126 4.18 -10.64 2.94
C ASP A 126 4.49 -9.14 3.03
N SER A 127 3.58 -8.25 2.68
CA SER A 127 3.76 -6.80 2.85
C SER A 127 3.41 -6.33 4.26
N LEU A 128 2.42 -6.95 4.91
CA LEU A 128 2.00 -6.60 6.27
C LEU A 128 3.05 -6.91 7.33
N MET A 129 3.94 -7.88 7.10
CA MET A 129 5.05 -8.14 8.02
C MET A 129 6.01 -6.94 8.12
N MET A 130 5.99 -6.01 7.15
CA MET A 130 6.82 -4.80 7.14
C MET A 130 6.16 -3.59 7.84
N ARG A 131 5.02 -3.78 8.52
CA ARG A 131 4.25 -2.70 9.16
C ARG A 131 5.02 -1.84 10.15
N ASP A 132 6.11 -2.38 10.71
CA ASP A 132 6.94 -1.71 11.73
C ASP A 132 8.26 -1.16 11.15
N ALA A 133 8.43 -1.20 9.82
CA ALA A 133 9.67 -0.80 9.15
C ALA A 133 9.77 0.70 8.81
N ALA A 134 8.86 1.54 9.33
CA ALA A 134 8.79 2.98 9.07
C ALA A 134 8.49 3.32 7.60
N TRP A 135 7.71 2.49 6.92
CA TRP A 135 7.21 2.72 5.56
C TRP A 135 5.72 3.10 5.59
N LEU A 136 5.31 4.02 4.74
CA LEU A 136 3.88 4.17 4.43
C LEU A 136 3.44 2.93 3.64
N GLN A 137 2.20 2.47 3.84
CA GLN A 137 1.69 1.26 3.19
C GLN A 137 0.31 1.49 2.61
N PHE A 138 0.21 1.45 1.27
CA PHE A 138 -1.05 1.55 0.52
C PHE A 138 -1.43 0.21 -0.08
N TYR A 139 -2.73 -0.08 -0.11
CA TYR A 139 -3.34 -1.30 -0.64
C TYR A 139 -4.33 -0.94 -1.74
N CYS A 140 -4.02 -1.32 -2.98
CA CYS A 140 -4.76 -0.93 -4.17
C CYS A 140 -5.81 -1.97 -4.58
N ASP A 141 -7.02 -1.52 -4.93
CA ASP A 141 -8.15 -2.39 -5.29
C ASP A 141 -8.33 -2.62 -6.79
N SER A 142 -7.66 -1.84 -7.61
CA SER A 142 -7.81 -1.86 -9.07
C SER A 142 -6.58 -1.35 -9.78
N HIS A 143 -6.53 -1.55 -11.09
CA HIS A 143 -5.46 -1.09 -11.96
C HIS A 143 -5.35 0.45 -11.99
N GLN A 144 -6.50 1.14 -12.02
CA GLN A 144 -6.50 2.60 -11.99
C GLN A 144 -6.04 3.14 -10.64
N ASP A 145 -6.54 2.55 -9.56
CA ASP A 145 -6.12 2.92 -8.22
C ASP A 145 -4.61 2.66 -8.00
N LEU A 146 -4.07 1.59 -8.58
CA LEU A 146 -2.63 1.31 -8.58
C LEU A 146 -1.83 2.41 -9.29
N ALA A 147 -2.24 2.79 -10.51
CA ALA A 147 -1.57 3.86 -11.26
C ALA A 147 -1.57 5.18 -10.49
N ASP A 148 -2.73 5.59 -10.00
CA ASP A 148 -2.91 6.83 -9.27
C ASP A 148 -2.12 6.83 -7.95
N THR A 149 -2.14 5.71 -7.23
CA THR A 149 -1.43 5.55 -5.96
C THR A 149 0.08 5.57 -6.10
N ILE A 150 0.65 5.04 -7.19
CA ILE A 150 2.11 5.11 -7.43
C ILE A 150 2.57 6.56 -7.54
N LEU A 151 1.86 7.42 -8.26
CA LEU A 151 2.21 8.84 -8.35
C LEU A 151 2.02 9.56 -7.00
N LEU A 152 0.92 9.30 -6.30
CA LEU A 152 0.70 9.82 -4.95
C LEU A 152 1.80 9.36 -3.99
N ALA A 153 2.25 8.11 -4.09
CA ALA A 153 3.32 7.56 -3.25
C ALA A 153 4.62 8.36 -3.39
N PHE A 154 5.05 8.69 -4.61
CA PHE A 154 6.22 9.57 -4.81
C PHE A 154 5.97 10.96 -4.25
N ARG A 155 4.81 11.57 -4.54
CA ARG A 155 4.49 12.93 -4.11
C ARG A 155 4.48 13.06 -2.57
N VAL A 156 3.95 12.05 -1.87
CA VAL A 156 3.91 12.01 -0.39
C VAL A 156 5.27 11.64 0.18
N ALA A 157 5.95 10.62 -0.36
CA ALA A 157 7.25 10.16 0.13
C ALA A 157 8.31 11.26 0.11
N GLU A 158 8.32 12.07 -0.95
CA GLU A 158 9.32 13.11 -1.22
C GLU A 158 8.99 14.45 -0.55
N ASP A 159 7.80 14.59 0.07
CA ASP A 159 7.46 15.80 0.84
C ASP A 159 8.38 15.94 2.05
N HIS A 160 8.93 17.15 2.27
CA HIS A 160 9.90 17.41 3.34
C HIS A 160 9.36 17.17 4.76
N ARG A 161 8.03 17.20 4.96
CA ARG A 161 7.34 16.90 6.22
C ARG A 161 7.30 15.40 6.48
N VAL A 162 7.34 14.58 5.43
CA VAL A 162 7.24 13.14 5.47
C VAL A 162 8.61 12.49 5.33
N MET A 163 9.23 12.56 4.17
CA MET A 163 10.53 11.99 3.85
C MET A 163 10.66 10.55 4.38
N LEU A 164 9.73 9.67 3.95
CA LEU A 164 9.66 8.27 4.32
C LEU A 164 9.40 7.41 3.08
N PRO A 165 9.89 6.18 3.04
CA PRO A 165 9.60 5.28 1.93
C PRO A 165 8.15 4.79 1.95
N VAL A 166 7.68 4.30 0.79
CA VAL A 166 6.29 3.87 0.58
C VAL A 166 6.23 2.49 -0.07
N ILE A 167 5.41 1.62 0.49
CA ILE A 167 4.95 0.38 -0.13
C ILE A 167 3.60 0.65 -0.81
N VAL A 168 3.48 0.30 -2.09
CA VAL A 168 2.22 0.23 -2.82
C VAL A 168 1.95 -1.23 -3.14
N ALA A 169 0.97 -1.81 -2.46
CA ALA A 169 0.62 -3.21 -2.55
C ALA A 169 -0.54 -3.47 -3.52
N MET A 170 -0.45 -4.54 -4.28
CA MET A 170 -1.52 -5.05 -5.14
C MET A 170 -1.64 -6.57 -5.04
N ASP A 171 -2.84 -7.10 -5.26
CA ASP A 171 -3.10 -8.53 -5.20
C ASP A 171 -2.43 -9.28 -6.36
N GLY A 172 -1.54 -10.23 -6.04
CA GLY A 172 -0.88 -11.10 -7.00
C GLY A 172 -1.90 -11.92 -7.81
N PHE A 173 -1.67 -12.03 -9.11
CA PHE A 173 -2.52 -12.62 -10.14
C PHE A 173 -3.87 -11.91 -10.33
N VAL A 174 -4.59 -11.57 -9.26
CA VAL A 174 -5.90 -10.90 -9.35
C VAL A 174 -5.77 -9.51 -9.99
N THR A 175 -4.83 -8.69 -9.53
CA THR A 175 -4.55 -7.38 -10.14
C THR A 175 -3.36 -7.47 -11.10
N SER A 176 -2.29 -8.16 -10.69
CA SER A 176 -1.02 -8.11 -11.40
C SER A 176 -1.08 -8.68 -12.83
N HIS A 177 -1.92 -9.71 -13.09
CA HIS A 177 -1.97 -10.43 -14.37
C HIS A 177 -3.30 -10.32 -15.12
N THR A 178 -4.38 -9.86 -14.48
CA THR A 178 -5.62 -9.58 -15.21
C THR A 178 -5.50 -8.29 -15.99
N GLN A 179 -6.28 -8.16 -17.06
CA GLN A 179 -6.31 -6.96 -17.89
C GLN A 179 -7.55 -6.11 -17.60
N MET A 180 -7.36 -4.83 -17.38
CA MET A 180 -8.45 -3.87 -17.25
C MET A 180 -8.14 -2.62 -18.08
N VAL A 181 -9.20 -1.89 -18.42
CA VAL A 181 -9.07 -0.59 -19.09
C VAL A 181 -8.61 0.44 -18.05
N VAL A 182 -7.49 1.10 -18.35
CA VAL A 182 -6.86 2.12 -17.48
C VAL A 182 -6.62 3.39 -18.28
N ASP A 183 -6.90 4.53 -17.68
CA ASP A 183 -6.51 5.84 -18.21
C ASP A 183 -5.04 6.10 -17.82
N MET A 184 -4.13 5.77 -18.74
CA MET A 184 -2.69 5.91 -18.51
C MET A 184 -2.23 7.36 -18.65
N PHE A 185 -1.21 7.71 -17.89
CA PHE A 185 -0.58 9.03 -17.89
C PHE A 185 0.32 9.24 -19.12
N ASN A 186 0.57 10.50 -19.47
CA ASN A 186 1.68 10.88 -20.31
C ASN A 186 2.78 11.57 -19.48
N GLN A 187 3.98 11.70 -20.03
CA GLN A 187 5.14 12.25 -19.32
C GLN A 187 4.92 13.70 -18.88
N GLU A 188 4.30 14.52 -19.73
CA GLU A 188 4.06 15.94 -19.47
C GLU A 188 3.17 16.16 -18.23
N GLN A 189 2.13 15.35 -18.06
CA GLN A 189 1.28 15.38 -16.87
C GLN A 189 2.04 14.94 -15.62
N VAL A 190 2.87 13.88 -15.72
CA VAL A 190 3.65 13.40 -14.59
C VAL A 190 4.72 14.42 -14.19
N ASP A 191 5.35 15.10 -15.16
CA ASP A 191 6.29 16.20 -14.92
C ASP A 191 5.62 17.39 -14.20
N ALA A 192 4.36 17.68 -14.52
CA ALA A 192 3.59 18.72 -13.86
C ALA A 192 3.21 18.36 -12.41
N PHE A 193 2.99 17.08 -12.12
CA PHE A 193 2.57 16.61 -10.79
C PHE A 193 3.76 16.30 -9.86
N LEU A 194 4.85 15.74 -10.38
CA LEU A 194 6.00 15.31 -9.58
C LEU A 194 7.16 16.31 -9.72
N PRO A 195 7.40 17.18 -8.73
CA PRO A 195 8.56 18.05 -8.73
C PRO A 195 9.87 17.25 -8.68
N PRO A 196 11.03 17.88 -8.95
CA PRO A 196 12.33 17.26 -8.74
C PRO A 196 12.46 16.71 -7.32
N CYS A 197 12.94 15.47 -7.20
CA CYS A 197 13.20 14.85 -5.89
C CYS A 197 14.37 15.54 -5.20
N GLU A 198 14.12 16.05 -4.01
CA GLU A 198 15.13 16.69 -3.16
C GLU A 198 15.24 15.97 -1.81
N ILE A 199 16.36 15.27 -1.59
CA ILE A 199 16.66 14.60 -0.32
C ILE A 199 17.64 15.50 0.47
N PRO A 200 17.17 16.18 1.53
CA PRO A 200 17.99 17.18 2.25
C PRO A 200 19.25 16.60 2.86
N HIS A 201 19.16 15.39 3.41
CA HIS A 201 20.24 14.67 4.09
C HIS A 201 21.06 13.75 3.18
N ARG A 202 20.93 13.88 1.84
CA ARG A 202 21.76 13.09 0.91
C ARG A 202 23.25 13.30 1.11
N LEU A 203 24.04 12.31 0.72
CA LEU A 203 25.51 12.42 0.70
C LEU A 203 25.95 13.48 -0.31
N LYS A 204 26.86 14.36 0.11
CA LYS A 204 27.44 15.41 -0.70
C LYS A 204 28.95 15.38 -0.55
N HIS A 205 29.67 15.62 -1.65
CA HIS A 205 31.15 15.62 -1.63
C HIS A 205 31.71 16.74 -0.74
N ASP A 206 31.08 17.89 -0.76
CA ASP A 206 31.45 19.09 0.00
C ASP A 206 30.93 19.10 1.45
N HIS A 207 29.97 18.22 1.77
CA HIS A 207 29.42 18.03 3.10
C HIS A 207 29.28 16.53 3.40
N PRO A 208 30.40 15.86 3.76
CA PRO A 208 30.36 14.42 4.04
C PRO A 208 29.51 14.12 5.27
N ALA A 209 28.74 13.04 5.20
CA ALA A 209 27.88 12.56 6.27
C ALA A 209 28.02 11.04 6.41
N THR A 210 27.69 10.52 7.58
CA THR A 210 27.67 9.09 7.87
C THR A 210 26.26 8.65 8.20
N PHE A 211 25.85 7.50 7.65
CA PHE A 211 24.60 6.85 7.93
C PHE A 211 24.82 5.54 8.69
N GLY A 212 23.88 5.15 9.54
CA GLY A 212 23.92 3.88 10.27
C GLY A 212 24.88 3.86 11.44
N GLY A 213 25.22 5.02 12.02
CA GLY A 213 26.02 5.09 13.25
C GLY A 213 25.26 4.55 14.46
N MET A 214 26.01 4.14 15.49
CA MET A 214 25.45 3.81 16.80
C MET A 214 24.89 5.05 17.48
N THR A 215 23.74 4.89 18.14
CA THR A 215 23.07 5.94 18.91
C THR A 215 22.92 5.54 20.38
N PHE A 216 22.86 6.53 21.26
CA PHE A 216 22.48 6.31 22.66
C PHE A 216 20.94 6.25 22.78
N SER A 217 20.44 5.83 23.96
CA SER A 217 19.02 5.61 24.17
C SER A 217 18.14 6.83 23.88
N ASN A 218 18.55 7.99 24.33
CA ASN A 218 17.84 9.26 24.09
C ASN A 218 17.83 9.67 22.61
N GLU A 219 18.92 9.44 21.88
CA GLU A 219 19.00 9.71 20.44
C GLU A 219 18.09 8.75 19.66
N THR A 220 18.07 7.47 20.04
CA THR A 220 17.17 6.47 19.46
C THR A 220 15.71 6.85 19.66
N GLU A 221 15.32 7.23 20.89
CA GLU A 221 13.94 7.67 21.19
C GLU A 221 13.56 8.89 20.36
N HIS A 222 14.43 9.90 20.30
CA HIS A 222 14.19 11.11 19.50
C HIS A 222 14.02 10.77 18.00
N HIS A 223 14.85 9.89 17.48
CA HIS A 223 14.76 9.44 16.09
C HIS A 223 13.43 8.73 15.81
N ARG A 224 13.00 7.80 16.70
CA ARG A 224 11.72 7.12 16.59
C ARG A 224 10.54 8.09 16.66
N TYR A 225 10.60 9.05 17.58
CA TYR A 225 9.59 10.10 17.69
C TYR A 225 9.49 10.93 16.41
N SER A 226 10.63 11.29 15.80
CA SER A 226 10.65 12.06 14.55
C SER A 226 10.02 11.28 13.37
N ILE A 227 10.19 9.95 13.32
CA ILE A 227 9.53 9.09 12.33
C ILE A 227 8.01 9.06 12.59
N GLN A 228 7.60 8.90 13.86
CA GLN A 228 6.18 8.93 14.21
C GLN A 228 5.52 10.25 13.80
N HIS A 229 6.17 11.36 14.06
CA HIS A 229 5.67 12.68 13.65
C HIS A 229 5.54 12.77 12.11
N SER A 230 6.50 12.28 11.36
CA SER A 230 6.42 12.23 9.89
C SER A 230 5.29 11.33 9.39
N MET A 231 5.04 10.19 10.05
CA MET A 231 3.87 9.35 9.76
C MET A 231 2.56 10.12 9.97
N GLU A 232 2.45 10.89 11.03
CA GLU A 232 1.26 11.72 11.30
C GLU A 232 1.08 12.82 10.25
N GLN A 233 2.19 13.42 9.75
CA GLN A 233 2.15 14.40 8.68
C GLN A 233 1.76 13.79 7.31
N ALA A 234 1.93 12.49 7.12
CA ALA A 234 1.61 11.86 5.84
C ALA A 234 0.11 11.93 5.47
N LEU A 235 -0.80 11.96 6.46
CA LEU A 235 -2.24 12.08 6.20
C LEU A 235 -2.62 13.44 5.58
N PRO A 236 -2.30 14.59 6.19
CA PRO A 236 -2.59 15.87 5.57
C PRO A 236 -1.85 16.07 4.24
N VAL A 237 -0.59 15.60 4.11
CA VAL A 237 0.17 15.66 2.87
C VAL A 237 -0.51 14.83 1.76
N LEU A 238 -1.07 13.67 2.10
CA LEU A 238 -1.85 12.85 1.16
C LEU A 238 -3.07 13.61 0.63
N GLU A 239 -3.80 14.32 1.50
CA GLU A 239 -4.96 15.12 1.07
C GLU A 239 -4.57 16.29 0.17
N GLU A 240 -3.47 16.97 0.47
CA GLU A 240 -2.91 18.01 -0.39
C GLU A 240 -2.52 17.42 -1.76
N ALA A 241 -1.80 16.31 -1.78
CA ALA A 241 -1.39 15.62 -3.00
C ALA A 241 -2.59 15.16 -3.85
N ARG A 242 -3.68 14.72 -3.21
CA ARG A 242 -4.92 14.34 -3.92
C ARG A 242 -5.61 15.53 -4.59
N ASN A 243 -5.58 16.70 -3.97
CA ASN A 243 -6.09 17.94 -4.57
C ASN A 243 -5.24 18.33 -5.79
N GLU A 244 -3.92 18.35 -5.65
CA GLU A 244 -2.99 18.62 -6.77
C GLU A 244 -3.16 17.58 -7.90
N PHE A 245 -3.38 16.32 -7.56
CA PHE A 245 -3.65 15.25 -8.52
C PHE A 245 -4.94 15.53 -9.32
N GLU A 246 -6.01 15.94 -8.63
CA GLU A 246 -7.29 16.28 -9.26
C GLU A 246 -7.15 17.46 -10.23
N GLU A 247 -6.37 18.48 -9.86
CA GLU A 247 -6.08 19.62 -10.72
C GLU A 247 -5.33 19.23 -12.00
N VAL A 248 -4.36 18.32 -11.91
CA VAL A 248 -3.53 17.91 -13.06
C VAL A 248 -4.22 16.85 -13.92
N PHE A 249 -4.90 15.87 -13.32
CA PHE A 249 -5.42 14.69 -14.02
C PHE A 249 -6.94 14.69 -14.20
N GLY A 250 -7.67 15.62 -13.57
CA GLY A 250 -9.12 15.77 -13.71
C GLY A 250 -9.94 14.69 -13.01
N ARG A 251 -9.32 13.93 -12.09
CA ARG A 251 -9.98 12.94 -11.21
C ARG A 251 -9.34 12.94 -9.84
N ARG A 252 -10.13 12.69 -8.80
CA ARG A 252 -9.64 12.60 -7.43
C ARG A 252 -9.39 11.15 -7.05
N PRO A 253 -8.14 10.75 -6.72
CA PRO A 253 -7.85 9.40 -6.26
C PRO A 253 -8.48 9.12 -4.89
N ALA A 254 -8.63 7.83 -4.54
CA ALA A 254 -9.05 7.43 -3.19
C ALA A 254 -8.08 7.94 -2.12
N GLY A 255 -8.62 8.34 -0.96
CA GLY A 255 -7.86 8.78 0.21
C GLY A 255 -7.30 7.63 1.06
N ALA A 256 -7.12 7.89 2.36
CA ALA A 256 -6.64 6.87 3.30
C ALA A 256 -7.62 5.71 3.45
N LEU A 257 -8.92 6.00 3.35
CA LEU A 257 -10.00 5.01 3.27
C LEU A 257 -11.11 5.51 2.35
N GLU A 258 -11.99 4.61 1.93
CA GLU A 258 -13.24 4.91 1.22
C GLU A 258 -14.40 4.27 1.98
N SER A 259 -15.46 5.03 2.18
CA SER A 259 -16.71 4.56 2.76
C SER A 259 -17.82 4.57 1.73
N PHE A 260 -18.69 3.55 1.78
CA PHE A 260 -19.86 3.46 0.93
C PHE A 260 -21.06 3.02 1.77
N GLU A 261 -22.16 3.81 1.70
CA GLU A 261 -23.40 3.54 2.42
C GLU A 261 -23.22 3.38 3.95
N THR A 262 -22.33 4.15 4.58
CA THR A 262 -22.01 4.03 6.02
C THR A 262 -22.85 4.93 6.92
N GLU A 263 -23.47 5.98 6.40
CA GLU A 263 -24.11 7.06 7.19
C GLU A 263 -25.23 6.58 8.10
N ASP A 264 -26.08 5.65 7.62
CA ASP A 264 -27.21 5.08 8.36
C ASP A 264 -27.07 3.58 8.62
N ALA A 265 -25.88 3.02 8.37
CA ALA A 265 -25.63 1.58 8.51
C ALA A 265 -25.59 1.14 9.98
N ASP A 266 -26.25 0.02 10.27
CA ASP A 266 -26.12 -0.71 11.53
C ASP A 266 -25.00 -1.78 11.48
N THR A 267 -24.62 -2.17 10.27
CA THR A 267 -23.64 -3.19 9.96
C THR A 267 -22.61 -2.66 8.97
N ILE A 268 -21.33 -2.75 9.27
CA ILE A 268 -20.23 -2.32 8.41
C ILE A 268 -19.33 -3.51 8.08
N LEU A 269 -19.01 -3.65 6.80
CA LEU A 269 -17.99 -4.58 6.31
C LEU A 269 -16.70 -3.81 6.01
N ILE A 270 -15.57 -4.33 6.46
CA ILE A 270 -14.25 -3.70 6.22
C ILE A 270 -13.35 -4.68 5.49
N ALA A 271 -12.74 -4.24 4.40
CA ALA A 271 -11.72 -4.99 3.68
C ALA A 271 -10.71 -4.06 3.01
N CYS A 272 -9.63 -4.63 2.49
CA CYS A 272 -8.65 -3.93 1.66
C CYS A 272 -8.52 -4.59 0.27
N ASN A 273 -7.74 -3.98 -0.61
CA ASN A 273 -7.45 -4.47 -1.96
C ASN A 273 -8.71 -4.88 -2.76
N THR A 274 -8.56 -5.86 -3.65
CA THR A 274 -9.63 -6.28 -4.59
C THR A 274 -10.87 -6.83 -3.89
N MET A 275 -10.74 -7.36 -2.69
CA MET A 275 -11.88 -7.86 -1.91
C MET A 275 -12.91 -6.77 -1.62
N ALA A 276 -12.49 -5.51 -1.46
CA ALA A 276 -13.38 -4.39 -1.27
C ALA A 276 -14.35 -4.20 -2.46
N ARG A 277 -13.95 -4.59 -3.68
CA ARG A 277 -14.84 -4.54 -4.86
C ARG A 277 -15.99 -5.54 -4.78
N THR A 278 -15.73 -6.73 -4.25
CA THR A 278 -16.79 -7.73 -4.03
C THR A 278 -17.74 -7.26 -2.92
N LEU A 279 -17.19 -6.68 -1.83
CA LEU A 279 -18.00 -6.09 -0.77
C LEU A 279 -18.95 -5.02 -1.31
N HIS A 280 -18.46 -4.13 -2.16
CA HIS A 280 -19.25 -3.05 -2.74
C HIS A 280 -20.50 -3.58 -3.46
N ASN A 281 -20.34 -4.62 -4.27
CA ASN A 281 -21.47 -5.24 -4.97
C ASN A 281 -22.48 -5.87 -4.00
N VAL A 282 -21.99 -6.58 -2.98
CA VAL A 282 -22.87 -7.19 -1.96
C VAL A 282 -23.63 -6.13 -1.17
N VAL A 283 -22.99 -5.01 -0.83
CA VAL A 283 -23.67 -3.89 -0.15
C VAL A 283 -24.81 -3.35 -1.02
N ILE A 284 -24.59 -3.14 -2.32
CA ILE A 284 -25.65 -2.70 -3.24
C ILE A 284 -26.83 -3.70 -3.23
N GLU A 285 -26.54 -5.00 -3.33
CA GLU A 285 -27.60 -6.03 -3.34
C GLU A 285 -28.40 -6.11 -2.04
N ARG A 286 -27.71 -5.98 -0.89
CA ARG A 286 -28.34 -5.98 0.44
C ARG A 286 -29.16 -4.70 0.68
N ARG A 287 -28.61 -3.55 0.27
CA ARG A 287 -29.33 -2.26 0.32
C ARG A 287 -30.62 -2.28 -0.51
N ALA A 288 -30.59 -2.89 -1.69
CA ALA A 288 -31.78 -3.07 -2.52
C ALA A 288 -32.90 -3.90 -1.83
N LYS A 289 -32.53 -4.72 -0.83
CA LYS A 289 -33.48 -5.48 0.02
C LYS A 289 -33.89 -4.70 1.29
N GLY A 290 -33.48 -3.45 1.46
CA GLY A 290 -33.81 -2.58 2.58
C GLY A 290 -32.93 -2.77 3.82
N GLU A 291 -31.79 -3.46 3.70
CA GLU A 291 -30.85 -3.66 4.81
C GLU A 291 -29.95 -2.43 5.03
N LYS A 292 -29.72 -2.06 6.29
CA LYS A 292 -28.85 -0.94 6.67
C LYS A 292 -27.40 -1.42 6.81
N ILE A 293 -26.74 -1.66 5.69
CA ILE A 293 -25.38 -2.15 5.60
C ILE A 293 -24.51 -1.17 4.83
N GLY A 294 -23.25 -1.00 5.25
CA GLY A 294 -22.26 -0.22 4.55
C GLY A 294 -20.93 -0.94 4.49
N MET A 295 -19.97 -0.36 3.77
CA MET A 295 -18.61 -0.88 3.75
C MET A 295 -17.58 0.24 3.89
N ILE A 296 -16.42 -0.13 4.39
CA ILE A 296 -15.21 0.68 4.43
C ILE A 296 -14.09 -0.11 3.74
N ARG A 297 -13.47 0.51 2.76
CA ARG A 297 -12.21 0.04 2.20
C ARG A 297 -11.06 0.75 2.90
N THR A 298 -10.18 0.00 3.57
CA THR A 298 -8.92 0.52 4.11
C THR A 298 -7.86 0.50 3.01
N LYS A 299 -7.50 1.68 2.50
CA LYS A 299 -6.45 1.84 1.47
C LYS A 299 -5.09 2.10 2.09
N LEU A 300 -5.01 2.96 3.10
CA LEU A 300 -3.78 3.27 3.82
C LEU A 300 -3.71 2.46 5.13
N PHE A 301 -2.69 1.63 5.26
CA PHE A 301 -2.46 0.83 6.46
C PHE A 301 -1.44 1.47 7.41
N ARG A 302 -0.45 2.17 6.86
CA ARG A 302 0.53 2.98 7.63
C ARG A 302 0.72 4.36 6.98
N PRO A 303 0.51 5.45 7.73
CA PRO A 303 -0.09 5.48 9.08
C PRO A 303 -1.54 5.00 9.07
N PHE A 304 -1.99 4.37 10.18
CA PHE A 304 -3.36 3.87 10.24
C PHE A 304 -4.35 5.03 10.44
N PRO A 305 -5.38 5.20 9.59
CA PRO A 305 -6.27 6.36 9.58
C PRO A 305 -7.39 6.21 10.64
N ARG A 306 -6.99 6.16 11.92
CA ARG A 306 -7.90 5.84 13.04
C ARG A 306 -9.06 6.81 13.16
N LYS A 307 -8.83 8.11 12.99
CA LYS A 307 -9.89 9.13 13.16
C LYS A 307 -10.94 8.99 12.06
N GLU A 308 -10.49 8.83 10.83
CA GLU A 308 -11.32 8.67 9.64
C GLU A 308 -12.12 7.36 9.73
N LEU A 309 -11.49 6.28 10.18
CA LEU A 309 -12.14 4.99 10.40
C LEU A 309 -13.28 5.09 11.43
N LEU A 310 -13.01 5.69 12.58
CA LEU A 310 -14.02 5.86 13.64
C LEU A 310 -15.20 6.74 13.17
N ALA A 311 -14.91 7.77 12.39
CA ALA A 311 -15.93 8.62 11.80
C ALA A 311 -16.78 7.85 10.76
N ALA A 312 -16.15 7.00 9.94
CA ALA A 312 -16.84 6.20 8.93
C ALA A 312 -17.69 5.05 9.53
N ILE A 313 -17.23 4.45 10.65
CA ILE A 313 -18.03 3.44 11.39
C ILE A 313 -19.25 4.10 12.03
N GLY A 314 -19.15 5.34 12.46
CA GLY A 314 -20.27 6.11 12.99
C GLY A 314 -20.99 5.39 14.14
N ASN A 315 -22.32 5.17 13.96
CA ASN A 315 -23.19 4.54 14.96
C ASN A 315 -23.44 3.05 14.69
N ALA A 316 -22.70 2.42 13.77
CA ALA A 316 -22.85 1.00 13.51
C ALA A 316 -22.56 0.18 14.76
N SER A 317 -23.41 -0.83 15.01
CA SER A 317 -23.30 -1.74 16.16
C SER A 317 -22.61 -3.06 15.81
N ARG A 318 -22.41 -3.35 14.52
CA ARG A 318 -21.76 -4.56 14.02
C ARG A 318 -20.72 -4.23 12.97
N VAL A 319 -19.53 -4.76 13.15
CA VAL A 319 -18.40 -4.58 12.22
C VAL A 319 -17.80 -5.95 11.92
N ALA A 320 -17.75 -6.33 10.65
CA ALA A 320 -16.95 -7.46 10.16
C ALA A 320 -15.68 -6.94 9.50
N VAL A 321 -14.55 -7.49 9.87
CA VAL A 321 -13.29 -7.30 9.14
C VAL A 321 -13.00 -8.56 8.34
N LEU A 322 -12.80 -8.41 7.05
CA LEU A 322 -12.45 -9.50 6.15
C LEU A 322 -10.96 -9.38 5.82
N ASP A 323 -10.18 -10.29 6.37
CA ASP A 323 -8.72 -10.29 6.25
C ASP A 323 -8.22 -11.39 5.31
N ARG A 324 -7.52 -11.02 4.24
CA ARG A 324 -6.76 -11.95 3.38
C ARG A 324 -5.31 -12.06 3.85
N ASN A 325 -5.15 -12.17 5.13
CA ASN A 325 -3.88 -12.31 5.83
C ASN A 325 -4.12 -12.91 7.21
N HIS A 326 -3.07 -13.44 7.81
CA HIS A 326 -3.16 -14.02 9.13
C HIS A 326 -1.86 -13.78 9.91
N SER A 327 -1.97 -13.29 11.14
CA SER A 327 -0.88 -13.24 12.11
C SER A 327 -0.97 -14.50 12.99
N PRO A 328 -0.08 -15.51 12.80
CA PRO A 328 -0.13 -16.75 13.58
C PRO A 328 -0.14 -16.51 15.09
N GLY A 329 -1.11 -17.12 15.77
CA GLY A 329 -1.31 -16.96 17.20
C GLY A 329 -2.16 -15.75 17.60
N SER A 330 -2.74 -15.01 16.61
CA SER A 330 -3.60 -13.86 16.87
C SER A 330 -4.84 -13.89 15.98
N GLY A 331 -4.79 -13.28 14.78
CA GLY A 331 -5.93 -13.14 13.89
C GLY A 331 -5.55 -12.33 12.66
N GLY A 332 -6.52 -11.71 12.03
CA GLY A 332 -6.29 -10.81 10.91
C GLY A 332 -5.54 -9.54 11.34
N ILE A 333 -4.61 -9.10 10.51
CA ILE A 333 -3.74 -7.96 10.86
C ILE A 333 -4.51 -6.63 10.76
N PHE A 334 -5.43 -6.47 9.79
CA PHE A 334 -6.31 -5.31 9.75
C PHE A 334 -7.29 -5.31 10.92
N TRP A 335 -7.83 -6.49 11.28
CA TRP A 335 -8.69 -6.62 12.46
C TRP A 335 -7.99 -6.15 13.74
N LEU A 336 -6.72 -6.51 13.95
CA LEU A 336 -5.93 -6.06 15.11
C LEU A 336 -5.86 -4.51 15.22
N GLU A 337 -5.61 -3.82 14.11
CA GLU A 337 -5.55 -2.36 14.09
C GLU A 337 -6.93 -1.71 14.32
N ILE A 338 -7.97 -2.32 13.77
CA ILE A 338 -9.36 -1.87 13.93
C ILE A 338 -9.81 -2.10 15.37
N ALA A 339 -9.51 -3.26 15.96
CA ALA A 339 -9.81 -3.56 17.36
C ALA A 339 -9.13 -2.56 18.30
N ALA A 340 -7.84 -2.26 18.08
CA ALA A 340 -7.13 -1.22 18.84
C ALA A 340 -7.76 0.16 18.66
N SER A 341 -8.33 0.45 17.49
CA SER A 341 -9.01 1.71 17.22
C SER A 341 -10.37 1.80 17.92
N LEU A 342 -11.08 0.69 18.03
CA LEU A 342 -12.41 0.57 18.65
C LEU A 342 -12.37 0.25 20.16
N LYS A 343 -11.21 0.24 20.79
CA LYS A 343 -11.03 -0.18 22.20
C LYS A 343 -12.00 0.45 23.22
N ASP A 344 -12.47 1.66 22.93
CA ASP A 344 -13.38 2.42 23.79
C ASP A 344 -14.87 2.31 23.33
N ARG A 345 -15.14 1.56 22.25
CA ARG A 345 -16.48 1.33 21.65
C ARG A 345 -17.02 -0.05 22.08
N THR A 346 -17.49 -0.15 23.31
CA THR A 346 -18.08 -1.39 23.87
C THR A 346 -19.46 -1.72 23.30
N ASP A 347 -20.05 -0.80 22.55
CA ASP A 347 -21.33 -0.90 21.86
C ASP A 347 -21.21 -1.56 20.47
N VAL A 348 -20.00 -1.88 20.01
CA VAL A 348 -19.75 -2.48 18.70
C VAL A 348 -19.35 -3.94 18.84
N LEU A 349 -20.10 -4.82 18.20
CA LEU A 349 -19.67 -6.20 17.97
C LEU A 349 -18.69 -6.21 16.79
N LEU A 350 -17.42 -6.47 17.06
CA LEU A 350 -16.35 -6.55 16.07
C LEU A 350 -15.96 -8.01 15.86
N GLN A 351 -16.12 -8.54 14.64
CA GLN A 351 -15.77 -9.91 14.29
C GLN A 351 -14.72 -9.97 13.20
N ASP A 352 -13.72 -10.85 13.40
CA ASP A 352 -12.66 -11.18 12.44
C ASP A 352 -13.06 -12.36 11.56
N TYR A 353 -12.93 -12.20 10.24
CA TYR A 353 -13.13 -13.25 9.25
C TYR A 353 -11.89 -13.38 8.38
N LEU A 354 -11.24 -14.53 8.46
CA LEU A 354 -10.10 -14.88 7.62
C LEU A 354 -10.61 -15.53 6.33
N VAL A 355 -10.41 -14.87 5.20
CA VAL A 355 -11.01 -15.26 3.92
C VAL A 355 -10.01 -15.22 2.76
N GLY A 356 -10.12 -16.17 1.85
CA GLY A 356 -9.38 -16.13 0.58
C GLY A 356 -7.86 -16.21 0.70
N LEU A 357 -7.33 -16.76 1.80
CA LEU A 357 -5.90 -16.96 2.01
C LEU A 357 -5.32 -17.86 0.92
N GLY A 358 -4.11 -17.49 0.44
CA GLY A 358 -3.45 -18.26 -0.61
C GLY A 358 -4.20 -18.27 -1.94
N GLY A 359 -5.02 -17.24 -2.21
CA GLY A 359 -5.77 -17.07 -3.45
C GLY A 359 -7.12 -17.79 -3.50
N GLY A 360 -7.64 -18.21 -2.34
CA GLY A 360 -9.02 -18.71 -2.25
C GLY A 360 -10.01 -17.66 -2.78
N ASP A 361 -11.06 -18.11 -3.45
CA ASP A 361 -12.10 -17.24 -4.01
C ASP A 361 -12.91 -16.58 -2.88
N VAL A 362 -13.13 -15.28 -3.00
CA VAL A 362 -14.04 -14.52 -2.12
C VAL A 362 -15.22 -14.08 -2.98
N THR A 363 -16.23 -14.95 -3.03
CA THR A 363 -17.42 -14.73 -3.86
C THR A 363 -18.46 -13.86 -3.15
N PRO A 364 -19.43 -13.27 -3.89
CA PRO A 364 -20.56 -12.61 -3.27
C PRO A 364 -21.33 -13.51 -2.27
N GLU A 365 -21.44 -14.81 -2.56
CA GLU A 365 -22.11 -15.79 -1.70
C GLU A 365 -21.39 -15.95 -0.35
N ASN A 366 -20.04 -16.03 -0.36
CA ASN A 366 -19.25 -16.06 0.87
C ASN A 366 -19.51 -14.81 1.72
N ILE A 367 -19.53 -13.63 1.09
CA ILE A 367 -19.78 -12.37 1.81
C ILE A 367 -21.21 -12.30 2.32
N HIS A 368 -22.20 -12.76 1.54
CA HIS A 368 -23.59 -12.87 2.03
C HIS A 368 -23.68 -13.74 3.27
N ALA A 369 -23.00 -14.89 3.29
CA ALA A 369 -22.97 -15.79 4.45
C ALA A 369 -22.30 -15.12 5.67
N ILE A 370 -21.23 -14.35 5.46
CA ILE A 370 -20.57 -13.57 6.53
C ILE A 370 -21.52 -12.51 7.11
N VAL A 371 -22.28 -11.81 6.28
CA VAL A 371 -23.27 -10.81 6.75
C VAL A 371 -24.35 -11.48 7.58
N ASP A 372 -24.88 -12.63 7.13
CA ASP A 372 -25.92 -13.37 7.83
C ASP A 372 -25.41 -13.94 9.17
N ASP A 373 -24.17 -14.46 9.20
CA ASP A 373 -23.49 -14.90 10.41
C ASP A 373 -23.31 -13.75 11.41
N LEU A 374 -22.75 -12.62 10.97
CA LEU A 374 -22.51 -11.44 11.80
C LEU A 374 -23.80 -10.93 12.47
N ARG A 375 -24.92 -10.95 11.72
CA ARG A 375 -26.21 -10.46 12.21
C ARG A 375 -26.85 -11.37 13.26
N GLN A 376 -26.56 -12.67 13.23
CA GLN A 376 -27.05 -13.65 14.19
C GLN A 376 -26.22 -13.69 15.46
N ARG A 377 -25.02 -13.10 15.48
CA ARG A 377 -24.14 -13.11 16.63
C ARG A 377 -24.62 -12.22 17.76
N GLU A 378 -24.54 -12.73 18.98
CA GLU A 378 -24.75 -11.98 20.23
C GLU A 378 -23.44 -11.45 20.80
N SER A 379 -22.30 -12.08 20.45
CA SER A 379 -20.96 -11.72 20.88
C SER A 379 -19.92 -12.05 19.81
N ALA A 380 -18.77 -11.35 19.84
CA ALA A 380 -17.61 -11.73 19.05
C ALA A 380 -17.03 -13.07 19.50
N SER A 381 -16.42 -13.78 18.58
CA SER A 381 -15.68 -15.04 18.82
C SER A 381 -14.22 -14.89 18.41
N GLU A 382 -13.44 -15.96 18.58
CA GLU A 382 -12.15 -16.13 17.93
C GLU A 382 -12.28 -15.95 16.41
N PRO A 383 -11.17 -15.67 15.69
CA PRO A 383 -11.20 -15.49 14.23
C PRO A 383 -11.89 -16.65 13.51
N GLU A 384 -12.83 -16.33 12.65
CA GLU A 384 -13.58 -17.29 11.84
C GLU A 384 -12.88 -17.52 10.49
N TRP A 385 -12.58 -18.79 10.20
CA TRP A 385 -12.02 -19.18 8.90
C TRP A 385 -13.18 -19.48 7.94
N LYS A 386 -13.26 -18.74 6.87
CA LYS A 386 -14.30 -18.90 5.84
C LYS A 386 -13.64 -19.17 4.49
N ASP A 387 -13.90 -20.35 3.94
CA ASP A 387 -13.45 -20.79 2.61
C ASP A 387 -14.49 -20.41 1.53
#